data_7c37df15fe504d48c9f97b68fb94ff45
#
_entry.id   7c37df15fe504d48c9f97b68fb94ff45
#
_cell.length_a   1.000
_cell.length_b   1.000
_cell.length_c   1.000
_cell.angle_alpha   90.00
_cell.angle_beta   90.00
_cell.angle_gamma   90.00
#
_symmetry.space_group_name_H-M   'P 1'
#
loop_
_entity.id
_entity.type
_entity.pdbx_description
1 polymer ?
#
loop_
_entity_poly.entity_id
_entity_poly.type
_entity_poly.pdbx_seq_one_letter_code
_entity_poly.pdbx_strand_id
1 'polypeptide(L)'
;MVKRLTKDAADIFGVEGGTIDMGDVADLILIDPKKLAEYDGETSAERIHREEFSHEQLVNRSDGVVELVMIGGHSAWENTQFAADLGEKPMGRLLRAVHAA
;
A
#
# COMPACT_ATOMS: atom_id res chain seq x y z
N MET A 1 -6.05 -4.22 -14.74
CA MET A 1 -6.46 -4.13 -13.32
C MET A 1 -5.67 -3.08 -12.55
N VAL A 2 -4.34 -3.12 -12.61
CA VAL A 2 -3.49 -2.17 -11.85
C VAL A 2 -3.81 -0.72 -12.18
N LYS A 3 -3.92 -0.37 -13.46
CA LYS A 3 -4.27 0.99 -13.90
C LYS A 3 -5.60 1.45 -13.30
N ARG A 4 -6.59 0.56 -13.22
CA ARG A 4 -7.91 0.87 -12.68
C ARG A 4 -7.87 1.19 -11.18
N LEU A 5 -6.97 0.54 -10.45
CA LEU A 5 -6.80 0.75 -9.01
C LEU A 5 -5.88 1.94 -8.68
N THR A 6 -5.16 2.47 -9.64
CA THR A 6 -4.16 3.51 -9.43
C THR A 6 -4.47 4.76 -10.26
N LYS A 7 -4.03 4.79 -11.51
CA LYS A 7 -4.13 5.97 -12.38
C LYS A 7 -5.59 6.39 -12.63
N ASP A 8 -6.45 5.43 -12.97
CA ASP A 8 -7.85 5.74 -13.25
C ASP A 8 -8.57 6.29 -12.02
N ALA A 9 -8.31 5.70 -10.86
CA ALA A 9 -8.88 6.18 -9.60
C ALA A 9 -8.37 7.59 -9.27
N ALA A 10 -7.07 7.84 -9.44
CA ALA A 10 -6.49 9.16 -9.19
C ALA A 10 -7.10 10.22 -10.11
N ASP A 11 -7.33 9.89 -11.37
CA ASP A 11 -7.95 10.82 -12.33
C ASP A 11 -9.40 11.14 -11.95
N ILE A 12 -10.16 10.12 -11.51
CA ILE A 12 -11.56 10.33 -11.09
C ILE A 12 -11.64 11.26 -9.88
N PHE A 13 -10.78 11.07 -8.90
CA PHE A 13 -10.78 11.89 -7.68
C PHE A 13 -10.03 13.21 -7.83
N GLY A 14 -9.33 13.41 -8.93
CA GLY A 14 -8.57 14.64 -9.18
C GLY A 14 -7.36 14.80 -8.28
N VAL A 15 -6.75 13.70 -7.85
CA VAL A 15 -5.54 13.73 -7.01
C VAL A 15 -4.32 13.31 -7.81
N GLU A 16 -3.14 13.76 -7.37
CA GLU A 16 -1.87 13.35 -7.97
C GLU A 16 -1.48 11.97 -7.46
N GLY A 17 -1.13 11.08 -8.37
CA GLY A 17 -0.69 9.73 -8.02
C GLY A 17 -1.04 8.71 -9.07
N GLY A 18 -0.69 7.48 -8.79
CA GLY A 18 -1.05 6.34 -9.62
C GLY A 18 -0.16 6.13 -10.83
N THR A 19 0.96 6.85 -10.95
CA THR A 19 1.91 6.71 -12.07
C THR A 19 3.34 6.55 -11.56
N ILE A 20 4.20 6.01 -12.42
CA ILE A 20 5.63 5.79 -12.15
C ILE A 20 6.42 6.47 -13.26
N ASP A 21 6.40 7.79 -13.26
CA ASP A 21 7.14 8.59 -14.22
C ASP A 21 8.15 9.47 -13.49
N MET A 22 9.12 9.96 -14.24
CA MET A 22 10.12 10.87 -13.68
C MET A 22 9.44 12.12 -13.12
N GLY A 23 9.75 12.45 -11.87
CA GLY A 23 9.12 13.58 -11.18
C GLY A 23 7.90 13.24 -10.35
N ASP A 24 7.38 12.01 -10.46
CA ASP A 24 6.23 11.56 -9.67
C ASP A 24 6.66 11.25 -8.22
N VAL A 25 5.67 11.30 -7.33
CA VAL A 25 5.89 10.87 -5.94
C VAL A 25 6.18 9.37 -5.91
N ALA A 26 7.17 8.98 -5.14
CA ALA A 26 7.59 7.59 -5.02
C ALA A 26 6.76 6.84 -3.98
N ASP A 27 5.47 6.64 -4.29
CA ASP A 27 4.56 5.77 -3.55
C ASP A 27 4.43 4.48 -4.36
N LEU A 28 5.24 3.49 -4.02
CA LEU A 28 5.46 2.30 -4.84
C LEU A 28 5.33 1.03 -4.02
N ILE A 29 4.97 -0.04 -4.70
CA ILE A 29 5.07 -1.39 -4.14
C ILE A 29 5.85 -2.28 -5.10
N LEU A 30 6.56 -3.24 -4.55
CA LEU A 30 7.25 -4.28 -5.30
C LEU A 30 6.56 -5.61 -5.02
N ILE A 31 6.07 -6.26 -6.08
CA ILE A 31 5.28 -7.48 -5.98
C ILE A 31 6.04 -8.64 -6.62
N ASP A 32 6.06 -9.80 -5.93
CA ASP A 32 6.55 -11.04 -6.49
C ASP A 32 5.41 -11.71 -7.27
N PRO A 33 5.48 -11.76 -8.61
CA PRO A 33 4.37 -12.28 -9.41
C PRO A 33 4.13 -13.77 -9.22
N LYS A 34 5.16 -14.54 -8.89
CA LYS A 34 5.02 -15.97 -8.62
C LYS A 34 4.24 -16.21 -7.33
N LYS A 35 4.59 -15.51 -6.28
CA LYS A 35 3.89 -15.64 -4.99
C LYS A 35 2.47 -15.08 -5.07
N LEU A 36 2.25 -14.04 -5.87
CA LEU A 36 0.92 -13.53 -6.12
C LEU A 36 0.03 -14.58 -6.78
N ALA A 37 0.56 -15.31 -7.75
CA ALA A 37 -0.20 -16.37 -8.44
C ALA A 37 -0.54 -17.54 -7.52
N GLU A 38 0.29 -17.82 -6.53
CA GLU A 38 0.10 -18.88 -5.54
C GLU A 38 -0.73 -18.45 -4.33
N TYR A 39 -1.00 -17.17 -4.18
CA TYR A 39 -1.71 -16.62 -3.02
C TYR A 39 -3.18 -17.06 -3.00
N ASP A 40 -3.61 -17.54 -1.83
CA ASP A 40 -5.00 -17.92 -1.57
C ASP A 40 -5.53 -17.10 -0.39
N GLY A 41 -6.43 -16.17 -0.68
CA GLY A 41 -7.01 -15.28 0.32
C GLY A 41 -7.82 -15.99 1.37
N GLU A 42 -8.45 -17.13 1.04
CA GLU A 42 -9.26 -17.89 2.00
C GLU A 42 -8.41 -18.56 3.06
N THR A 43 -7.30 -19.18 2.65
CA THR A 43 -6.41 -19.87 3.58
C THR A 43 -5.46 -18.92 4.33
N SER A 44 -5.26 -17.72 3.79
CA SER A 44 -4.36 -16.72 4.38
C SER A 44 -5.05 -15.79 5.38
N ALA A 45 -6.37 -15.87 5.48
CA ALA A 45 -7.13 -15.02 6.41
C ALA A 45 -6.83 -15.43 7.86
N GLU A 46 -6.58 -14.47 8.71
CA GLU A 46 -6.36 -14.70 10.12
C GLU A 46 -7.06 -13.63 10.96
N ARG A 47 -7.37 -13.98 12.21
CA ARG A 47 -7.99 -13.07 13.16
C ARG A 47 -6.92 -12.49 14.07
N ILE A 48 -6.84 -11.16 14.11
CA ILE A 48 -5.86 -10.46 14.95
C ILE A 48 -6.57 -9.50 15.89
N HIS A 49 -5.94 -9.25 17.04
CA HIS A 49 -6.41 -8.25 17.99
C HIS A 49 -5.79 -6.90 17.68
N ARG A 50 -6.64 -5.87 17.57
CA ARG A 50 -6.21 -4.48 17.38
C ARG A 50 -6.39 -3.74 18.69
N GLU A 51 -5.28 -3.39 19.32
CA GLU A 51 -5.31 -2.63 20.58
C GLU A 51 -5.89 -1.23 20.39
N GLU A 52 -5.66 -0.63 19.23
CA GLU A 52 -6.16 0.70 18.89
C GLU A 52 -7.69 0.79 18.96
N PHE A 53 -8.35 -0.33 18.68
CA PHE A 53 -9.81 -0.42 18.70
C PHE A 53 -10.33 -1.28 19.83
N SER A 54 -9.46 -1.95 20.59
CA SER A 54 -9.82 -2.95 21.59
C SER A 54 -10.74 -4.04 21.01
N HIS A 55 -10.41 -4.53 19.82
CA HIS A 55 -11.31 -5.32 19.00
C HIS A 55 -10.54 -6.29 18.11
N GLU A 56 -11.11 -7.46 17.87
CA GLU A 56 -10.55 -8.43 16.93
C GLU A 56 -10.97 -8.10 15.50
N GLN A 57 -10.09 -8.35 14.56
CA GLN A 57 -10.31 -8.10 13.15
C GLN A 57 -9.82 -9.29 12.32
N LEU A 58 -10.62 -9.67 11.32
CA LEU A 58 -10.21 -10.65 10.35
C LEU A 58 -9.40 -9.96 9.26
N VAL A 59 -8.18 -10.41 9.02
CA VAL A 59 -7.29 -9.82 8.03
C VAL A 59 -6.76 -10.87 7.07
N ASN A 60 -6.52 -10.46 5.84
CA ASN A 60 -5.80 -11.24 4.84
C ASN A 60 -4.39 -10.66 4.71
N ARG A 61 -3.40 -11.45 5.07
CA ARG A 61 -2.02 -11.05 4.94
C ARG A 61 -1.36 -11.76 3.79
N SER A 62 -0.72 -11.00 2.93
CA SER A 62 -0.04 -11.52 1.74
C SER A 62 1.47 -11.48 1.93
N ASP A 63 1.95 -11.99 3.06
CA ASP A 63 3.37 -12.00 3.37
C ASP A 63 4.16 -12.70 2.27
N GLY A 64 5.21 -12.03 1.80
CA GLY A 64 6.04 -12.52 0.71
C GLY A 64 5.53 -12.17 -0.69
N VAL A 65 4.27 -11.78 -0.85
CA VAL A 65 3.75 -11.30 -2.13
C VAL A 65 4.22 -9.87 -2.38
N VAL A 66 4.04 -9.00 -1.39
CA VAL A 66 4.55 -7.63 -1.45
C VAL A 66 5.89 -7.59 -0.72
N GLU A 67 6.97 -7.38 -1.46
CA GLU A 67 8.32 -7.38 -0.90
C GLU A 67 8.74 -6.02 -0.37
N LEU A 68 8.23 -4.96 -0.94
CA LEU A 68 8.61 -3.59 -0.60
C LEU A 68 7.38 -2.69 -0.70
N VAL A 69 7.19 -1.83 0.28
CA VAL A 69 6.24 -0.72 0.23
C VAL A 69 7.03 0.57 0.47
N MET A 70 6.96 1.48 -0.48
CA MET A 70 7.65 2.77 -0.41
C MET A 70 6.61 3.90 -0.37
N ILE A 71 6.76 4.80 0.57
CA ILE A 71 5.86 5.95 0.75
C ILE A 71 6.70 7.22 0.71
N GLY A 72 6.43 8.08 -0.27
CA GLY A 72 7.16 9.33 -0.42
C GLY A 72 8.66 9.16 -0.59
N GLY A 73 9.09 8.06 -1.21
CA GLY A 73 10.50 7.74 -1.40
C GLY A 73 11.17 7.04 -0.22
N HIS A 74 10.43 6.79 0.86
CA HIS A 74 10.95 6.09 2.04
C HIS A 74 10.41 4.66 2.11
N SER A 75 11.27 3.69 2.41
CA SER A 75 10.85 2.31 2.62
C SER A 75 10.08 2.21 3.93
N ALA A 76 8.81 1.79 3.85
CA ALA A 76 7.95 1.60 5.03
C ALA A 76 7.85 0.13 5.44
N TRP A 77 8.01 -0.78 4.47
CA TRP A 77 7.93 -2.21 4.66
C TRP A 77 8.92 -2.87 3.72
N GLU A 78 9.72 -3.78 4.23
CA GLU A 78 10.70 -4.50 3.42
C GLU A 78 10.98 -5.86 4.05
N ASN A 79 10.94 -6.92 3.23
CA ASN A 79 11.22 -8.28 3.66
C ASN A 79 10.43 -8.71 4.90
N THR A 80 9.11 -8.48 4.88
CA THR A 80 8.16 -8.81 5.95
C THR A 80 8.37 -8.06 7.26
N GLN A 81 9.08 -6.94 7.23
CA GLN A 81 9.32 -6.11 8.41
C GLN A 81 8.96 -4.66 8.15
N PHE A 82 8.34 -4.03 9.14
CA PHE A 82 8.11 -2.59 9.11
C PHE A 82 9.42 -1.84 9.29
N ALA A 83 9.54 -0.67 8.65
CA ALA A 83 10.65 0.23 8.89
C ALA A 83 10.66 0.68 10.36
N ALA A 84 11.86 0.84 10.93
CA ALA A 84 12.01 1.23 12.33
C ALA A 84 11.40 2.60 12.64
N ASP A 85 11.38 3.50 11.66
CA ASP A 85 10.84 4.86 11.79
C ASP A 85 9.39 5.00 11.31
N LEU A 86 8.75 3.89 10.95
CA LEU A 86 7.33 3.92 10.58
C LEU A 86 6.47 4.30 11.80
N GLY A 87 5.66 5.33 11.64
CA GLY A 87 4.86 5.86 12.73
C GLY A 87 5.56 6.92 13.56
N GLU A 88 6.87 7.07 13.43
CA GLU A 88 7.64 8.12 14.11
C GLU A 88 7.96 9.27 13.16
N LYS A 89 8.23 8.95 11.89
CA LYS A 89 8.56 9.90 10.84
C LYS A 89 7.39 10.02 9.87
N PRO A 90 6.91 11.22 9.55
CA PRO A 90 5.85 11.36 8.56
C PRO A 90 6.38 10.99 7.17
N MET A 91 5.76 9.97 6.57
CA MET A 91 6.15 9.47 5.25
C MET A 91 5.14 9.83 4.18
N GLY A 92 3.86 9.86 4.55
CA GLY A 92 2.78 10.14 3.62
C GLY A 92 2.43 11.62 3.54
N ARG A 93 1.39 11.92 2.78
CA ARG A 93 0.88 13.28 2.62
C ARG A 93 -0.64 13.24 2.49
N LEU A 94 -1.26 14.35 2.81
CA LEU A 94 -2.69 14.51 2.58
C LEU A 94 -2.93 14.75 1.09
N LEU A 95 -3.77 13.93 0.49
CA LEU A 95 -4.17 14.10 -0.91
C LEU A 95 -5.43 14.96 -0.98
N ARG A 96 -5.38 15.99 -1.83
CA ARG A 96 -6.52 16.86 -2.08
C ARG A 96 -6.78 16.90 -3.58
N ALA A 97 -8.05 17.00 -3.95
CA ALA A 97 -8.41 17.18 -5.35
C ALA A 97 -7.85 18.50 -5.88
N VAL A 98 -7.08 18.41 -6.97
CA VAL A 98 -6.48 19.59 -7.61
C VAL A 98 -7.40 20.18 -8.67
N HIS A 99 -8.43 19.44 -9.09
CA HIS A 99 -9.43 19.89 -10.06
C HIS A 99 -10.82 19.73 -9.48
N ALA A 100 -11.63 20.77 -9.58
CA ALA A 100 -13.04 20.66 -9.27
C ALA A 100 -13.71 19.80 -10.35
N ALA A 101 -14.45 18.80 -9.93
CA ALA A 101 -15.17 17.94 -10.85
C ALA A 101 -16.32 18.69 -11.53
#